data_0a527b2a9538abf58cfaa29144e790a7
#
_entry.id   0a527b2a9538abf58cfaa29144e790a7
#
_cell.length_a   1.000
_cell.length_b   1.000
_cell.length_c   1.000
_cell.angle_alpha   90.00
_cell.angle_beta   90.00
_cell.angle_gamma   90.00
#
_symmetry.space_group_name_H-M   'P 1'
#
loop_
_entity.id
_entity.type
_entity.pdbx_description
1 polymer ?
#
loop_
_entity_poly.entity_id
_entity_poly.type
_entity_poly.pdbx_seq_one_letter_code
_entity_poly.pdbx_strand_id
1 'polypeptide(L)'
;MVIADGSLVTANSVENSDRTFYTFFYCNLPVKFFSFLLVFWAMRGGGAGSWGVIVSATFQTFPTFDAAISFITISTNTTEQMAKVAKVHAEHIFDLDDLRGGQYFYLSTLGVFPPSLVSGPLNTGVPTMVLNSYFPGSSLTQAAAALQPFIDDVEKKVGGVVNVTQRSVLKNINEALVSSSDFVGVNLVLGSRLVPASAYGNASLVGEVYSRLLDVGTML
;
A
#
# COMPACT_ATOMS: atom_id res chain seq x y z
N MET A 1 -3.89 25.10 -15.98
CA MET A 1 -4.20 25.58 -14.63
C MET A 1 -4.16 27.08 -14.56
N VAL A 2 -4.84 27.68 -13.56
CA VAL A 2 -4.77 29.13 -13.28
C VAL A 2 -3.85 29.31 -12.07
N ILE A 3 -2.83 30.14 -12.22
CA ILE A 3 -1.85 30.45 -11.15
C ILE A 3 -2.25 31.72 -10.37
N ALA A 4 -1.48 32.07 -9.34
CA ALA A 4 -1.85 33.08 -8.35
C ALA A 4 -2.07 34.50 -8.93
N ASP A 5 -1.49 34.85 -10.06
CA ASP A 5 -1.70 36.13 -10.75
C ASP A 5 -2.93 36.14 -11.68
N GLY A 6 -3.69 35.05 -11.74
CA GLY A 6 -4.85 34.87 -12.61
C GLY A 6 -4.54 34.39 -14.02
N SER A 7 -3.28 34.15 -14.36
CA SER A 7 -2.88 33.65 -15.69
C SER A 7 -3.25 32.19 -15.86
N LEU A 8 -3.81 31.84 -17.02
CA LEU A 8 -4.00 30.46 -17.44
C LEU A 8 -2.72 29.94 -18.09
N VAL A 9 -2.13 28.91 -17.50
CA VAL A 9 -0.87 28.32 -17.99
C VAL A 9 -1.03 26.82 -18.27
N THR A 10 -0.30 26.35 -19.27
CA THR A 10 -0.09 24.91 -19.53
C THR A 10 1.20 24.50 -18.85
N ALA A 11 1.17 23.38 -18.12
CA ALA A 11 2.34 22.81 -17.49
C ALA A 11 2.49 21.34 -17.91
N ASN A 12 3.62 21.00 -18.52
CA ASN A 12 3.97 19.66 -18.93
C ASN A 12 5.48 19.45 -18.92
N SER A 13 5.99 18.32 -19.37
CA SER A 13 7.42 18.02 -19.39
C SER A 13 8.27 18.90 -20.32
N VAL A 14 7.66 19.70 -21.19
CA VAL A 14 8.31 20.56 -22.16
C VAL A 14 8.06 22.04 -21.85
N GLU A 15 6.81 22.36 -21.52
CA GLU A 15 6.32 23.72 -21.26
C GLU A 15 6.08 23.88 -19.75
N ASN A 16 6.68 24.91 -19.16
CA ASN A 16 6.69 25.15 -17.72
C ASN A 16 7.20 23.94 -16.92
N SER A 17 8.22 23.26 -17.46
CA SER A 17 8.88 22.08 -16.90
C SER A 17 10.02 22.47 -15.96
N ASP A 18 10.39 21.55 -15.08
CA ASP A 18 11.44 21.72 -14.05
C ASP A 18 12.89 21.69 -14.62
N ARG A 19 13.09 21.45 -15.91
CA ARG A 19 14.43 21.31 -16.51
C ARG A 19 15.29 22.58 -16.42
N THR A 20 14.71 23.71 -16.10
CA THR A 20 15.38 25.03 -16.07
C THR A 20 15.97 25.38 -14.71
N PHE A 21 15.80 24.54 -13.68
CA PHE A 21 16.25 24.83 -12.31
C PHE A 21 17.77 25.09 -12.21
N TYR A 22 18.58 24.42 -13.01
CA TYR A 22 20.04 24.57 -12.95
C TYR A 22 20.58 25.86 -13.58
N THR A 23 19.80 26.52 -14.44
CA THR A 23 20.30 27.70 -15.19
C THR A 23 20.09 29.02 -14.44
N PHE A 24 19.20 29.04 -13.43
CA PHE A 24 18.78 30.30 -12.78
C PHE A 24 19.47 30.64 -11.46
N PHE A 25 20.25 29.75 -10.88
CA PHE A 25 21.04 30.09 -9.68
C PHE A 25 22.08 31.20 -9.89
N TYR A 26 22.38 31.57 -11.13
CA TYR A 26 23.37 32.57 -11.49
C TYR A 26 22.82 33.88 -12.05
N CYS A 27 21.50 34.03 -12.17
CA CYS A 27 20.91 35.26 -12.68
C CYS A 27 20.07 35.98 -11.62
N ASN A 28 20.39 37.27 -11.36
CA ASN A 28 19.60 38.20 -10.55
C ASN A 28 18.26 38.54 -11.24
N LEU A 29 17.40 37.55 -11.46
CA LEU A 29 16.09 37.77 -12.04
C LEU A 29 15.01 38.03 -10.95
N PRO A 30 14.04 38.93 -11.18
CA PRO A 30 13.04 39.27 -10.20
C PRO A 30 12.12 38.07 -9.89
N VAL A 31 11.78 37.92 -8.63
CA VAL A 31 11.02 36.78 -8.03
C VAL A 31 9.75 36.38 -8.80
N LYS A 32 9.14 37.30 -9.55
CA LYS A 32 7.95 37.03 -10.38
C LYS A 32 8.19 36.04 -11.53
N PHE A 33 9.41 35.94 -12.02
CA PHE A 33 9.74 34.99 -13.10
C PHE A 33 9.90 33.56 -12.61
N PHE A 34 10.17 33.37 -11.33
CA PHE A 34 10.38 32.06 -10.70
C PHE A 34 9.10 31.23 -10.57
N SER A 35 7.94 31.87 -10.45
CA SER A 35 6.65 31.18 -10.27
C SER A 35 6.22 30.35 -11.46
N PHE A 36 6.64 30.71 -12.68
CA PHE A 36 6.19 30.04 -13.91
C PHE A 36 6.93 28.75 -14.24
N LEU A 37 8.19 28.62 -13.80
CA LEU A 37 9.10 27.60 -14.33
C LEU A 37 9.06 26.27 -13.56
N LEU A 38 8.44 26.22 -12.37
CA LEU A 38 8.39 25.04 -11.50
C LEU A 38 7.00 24.43 -11.35
N VAL A 39 6.03 24.90 -12.11
CA VAL A 39 4.62 24.52 -11.91
C VAL A 39 4.38 23.05 -12.16
N PHE A 40 4.96 22.47 -13.21
CA PHE A 40 4.76 21.05 -13.53
C PHE A 40 5.34 20.14 -12.43
N TRP A 41 6.54 20.44 -11.95
CA TRP A 41 7.15 19.71 -10.84
C TRP A 41 6.36 19.89 -9.53
N ALA A 42 5.99 21.12 -9.21
CA ALA A 42 5.22 21.43 -8.00
C ALA A 42 3.87 20.70 -7.97
N MET A 43 3.21 20.55 -9.11
CA MET A 43 1.94 19.82 -9.25
C MET A 43 2.08 18.31 -9.08
N ARG A 44 3.29 17.76 -9.24
CA ARG A 44 3.57 16.33 -9.12
C ARG A 44 4.01 15.90 -7.72
N GLY A 45 3.46 16.48 -6.69
CA GLY A 45 3.70 16.10 -5.30
C GLY A 45 3.89 17.26 -4.34
N GLY A 46 3.93 18.50 -4.83
CA GLY A 46 4.10 19.70 -4.01
C GLY A 46 2.85 20.19 -3.28
N GLY A 47 1.77 19.42 -3.31
CA GLY A 47 0.49 19.76 -2.65
C GLY A 47 -0.52 20.39 -3.60
N ALA A 48 -1.71 19.77 -3.70
CA ALA A 48 -2.81 20.30 -4.50
C ALA A 48 -3.33 21.60 -3.91
N GLY A 49 -3.63 22.56 -4.78
CA GLY A 49 -4.19 23.87 -4.39
C GLY A 49 -3.18 24.92 -3.90
N SER A 50 -1.93 24.54 -3.63
CA SER A 50 -0.89 25.49 -3.17
C SER A 50 -0.32 26.34 -4.30
N TRP A 51 -0.35 25.84 -5.54
CA TRP A 51 0.34 26.41 -6.70
C TRP A 51 -0.62 27.00 -7.73
N GLY A 52 -1.90 26.78 -7.58
CA GLY A 52 -2.95 27.27 -8.46
C GLY A 52 -4.15 26.36 -8.54
N VAL A 53 -5.13 26.74 -9.35
CA VAL A 53 -6.35 25.97 -9.59
C VAL A 53 -6.19 25.15 -10.86
N ILE A 54 -6.29 23.83 -10.77
CA ILE A 54 -6.27 22.93 -11.94
C ILE A 54 -7.63 23.05 -12.65
N VAL A 55 -7.60 23.46 -13.90
CA VAL A 55 -8.81 23.56 -14.75
C VAL A 55 -8.99 22.26 -15.56
N SER A 56 -7.91 21.70 -16.05
CA SER A 56 -7.91 20.44 -16.78
C SER A 56 -6.59 19.70 -16.59
N ALA A 57 -6.60 18.37 -16.68
CA ALA A 57 -5.41 17.54 -16.67
C ALA A 57 -5.54 16.42 -17.69
N THR A 58 -4.46 16.13 -18.40
CA THR A 58 -4.37 15.00 -19.33
C THR A 58 -3.50 13.91 -18.69
N PHE A 59 -4.05 12.71 -18.56
CA PHE A 59 -3.36 11.56 -18.02
C PHE A 59 -3.17 10.49 -19.09
N GLN A 60 -2.02 9.83 -19.07
CA GLN A 60 -1.86 8.60 -19.81
C GLN A 60 -2.67 7.50 -19.12
N THR A 61 -3.54 6.83 -19.85
CA THR A 61 -4.29 5.68 -19.38
C THR A 61 -3.67 4.38 -19.89
N PHE A 62 -3.96 3.29 -19.20
CA PHE A 62 -3.55 1.95 -19.57
C PHE A 62 -4.78 1.10 -19.86
N PRO A 63 -4.66 0.06 -20.69
CA PRO A 63 -5.74 -0.91 -20.87
C PRO A 63 -6.15 -1.50 -19.53
N THR A 64 -7.46 -1.71 -19.36
CA THR A 64 -7.96 -2.43 -18.19
C THR A 64 -7.56 -3.91 -18.24
N PHE A 65 -7.47 -4.54 -17.10
CA PHE A 65 -7.15 -5.97 -16.97
C PHE A 65 -7.91 -6.57 -15.78
N ASP A 66 -8.03 -7.89 -15.78
CA ASP A 66 -8.56 -8.62 -14.65
C ASP A 66 -7.43 -8.95 -13.66
N ALA A 67 -7.76 -8.97 -12.39
CA ALA A 67 -6.85 -9.35 -11.32
C ALA A 67 -7.48 -10.43 -10.45
N ALA A 68 -6.70 -11.44 -10.10
CA ALA A 68 -7.07 -12.34 -9.03
C ALA A 68 -6.81 -11.63 -7.69
N ILE A 69 -7.84 -11.54 -6.85
CA ILE A 69 -7.77 -10.92 -5.53
C ILE A 69 -8.01 -12.01 -4.50
N SER A 70 -7.07 -12.18 -3.58
CA SER A 70 -7.16 -13.15 -2.51
C SER A 70 -7.21 -12.46 -1.14
N PHE A 71 -8.16 -12.88 -0.33
CA PHE A 71 -8.34 -12.45 1.05
C PHE A 71 -8.03 -13.65 1.95
N ILE A 72 -7.03 -13.51 2.82
CA ILE A 72 -6.65 -14.52 3.80
C ILE A 72 -6.81 -13.92 5.18
N THR A 73 -7.46 -14.64 6.08
CA THR A 73 -7.53 -14.30 7.50
C THR A 73 -6.92 -15.45 8.29
N ILE A 74 -5.95 -15.14 9.14
CA ILE A 74 -5.25 -16.07 10.02
C ILE A 74 -5.45 -15.62 11.44
N SER A 75 -6.09 -16.47 12.26
CA SER A 75 -6.30 -16.20 13.69
C SER A 75 -5.58 -17.23 14.55
N THR A 76 -5.00 -16.77 15.66
CA THR A 76 -4.26 -17.58 16.62
C THR A 76 -4.77 -17.33 18.03
N ASN A 77 -4.46 -18.22 18.96
CA ASN A 77 -4.92 -18.05 20.36
C ASN A 77 -4.01 -17.11 21.16
N THR A 78 -2.76 -16.93 20.73
CA THR A 78 -1.78 -16.10 21.50
C THR A 78 -1.00 -15.18 20.57
N THR A 79 -0.48 -14.10 21.13
CA THR A 79 0.37 -13.13 20.44
C THR A 79 1.69 -13.78 19.98
N GLU A 80 2.24 -14.73 20.75
CA GLU A 80 3.45 -15.45 20.36
C GLU A 80 3.24 -16.30 19.10
N GLN A 81 2.07 -16.93 18.98
CA GLN A 81 1.70 -17.65 17.75
C GLN A 81 1.57 -16.67 16.56
N MET A 82 0.95 -15.51 16.79
CA MET A 82 0.82 -14.49 15.74
C MET A 82 2.19 -13.93 15.33
N ALA A 83 3.13 -13.76 16.25
CA ALA A 83 4.50 -13.39 15.92
C ALA A 83 5.21 -14.43 15.03
N LYS A 84 4.93 -15.73 15.25
CA LYS A 84 5.43 -16.80 14.36
C LYS A 84 4.77 -16.71 12.98
N VAL A 85 3.47 -16.42 12.89
CA VAL A 85 2.80 -16.17 11.60
C VAL A 85 3.48 -15.02 10.86
N ALA A 86 3.74 -13.90 11.56
CA ALA A 86 4.41 -12.75 10.97
C ALA A 86 5.84 -13.07 10.49
N LYS A 87 6.57 -13.92 11.21
CA LYS A 87 7.87 -14.42 10.77
C LYS A 87 7.75 -15.26 9.50
N VAL A 88 6.82 -16.21 9.46
CA VAL A 88 6.57 -17.03 8.26
C VAL A 88 6.15 -16.14 7.08
N HIS A 89 5.31 -15.13 7.32
CA HIS A 89 4.96 -14.15 6.28
C HIS A 89 6.19 -13.42 5.73
N ALA A 90 7.12 -13.02 6.60
CA ALA A 90 8.36 -12.38 6.17
C ALA A 90 9.26 -13.30 5.33
N GLU A 91 9.22 -14.62 5.56
CA GLU A 91 9.93 -15.62 4.75
C GLU A 91 9.36 -15.74 3.32
N HIS A 92 8.06 -15.47 3.16
CA HIS A 92 7.31 -15.62 1.90
C HIS A 92 6.97 -14.31 1.20
N ILE A 93 7.46 -13.17 1.67
CA ILE A 93 7.02 -11.86 1.15
C ILE A 93 7.36 -11.66 -0.33
N PHE A 94 8.42 -12.30 -0.83
CA PHE A 94 8.86 -12.20 -2.23
C PHE A 94 8.28 -13.30 -3.14
N ASP A 95 7.55 -14.27 -2.61
CA ASP A 95 6.94 -15.34 -3.43
C ASP A 95 5.89 -14.81 -4.41
N LEU A 96 5.42 -13.57 -4.20
CA LEU A 96 4.45 -12.91 -5.05
C LEU A 96 5.06 -12.19 -6.25
N ASP A 97 6.38 -12.00 -6.28
CA ASP A 97 7.07 -11.16 -7.26
C ASP A 97 6.94 -11.70 -8.69
N ASP A 98 7.00 -13.01 -8.87
CA ASP A 98 6.87 -13.65 -10.18
C ASP A 98 5.54 -13.35 -10.88
N LEU A 99 4.48 -13.15 -10.10
CA LEU A 99 3.15 -12.76 -10.58
C LEU A 99 2.91 -11.24 -10.51
N ARG A 100 3.94 -10.45 -10.18
CA ARG A 100 3.82 -9.01 -9.90
C ARG A 100 2.74 -8.73 -8.86
N GLY A 101 2.61 -9.62 -7.90
CA GLY A 101 1.64 -9.54 -6.83
C GLY A 101 1.94 -8.40 -5.87
N GLY A 102 0.90 -7.68 -5.48
CA GLY A 102 0.95 -6.71 -4.39
C GLY A 102 0.13 -7.20 -3.22
N GLN A 103 0.56 -6.90 -1.99
CA GLN A 103 -0.15 -7.35 -0.81
C GLN A 103 -0.23 -6.24 0.23
N TYR A 104 -1.43 -6.06 0.79
CA TYR A 104 -1.63 -5.38 2.06
C TYR A 104 -1.83 -6.42 3.14
N PHE A 105 -1.17 -6.26 4.27
CA PHE A 105 -1.45 -7.08 5.43
C PHE A 105 -1.64 -6.21 6.67
N TYR A 106 -2.47 -6.70 7.57
CA TYR A 106 -2.82 -6.02 8.82
C TYR A 106 -2.73 -7.02 9.95
N LEU A 107 -2.15 -6.61 11.07
CA LEU A 107 -2.02 -7.40 12.29
C LEU A 107 -2.73 -6.68 13.43
N SER A 108 -3.54 -7.41 14.19
CA SER A 108 -4.21 -6.90 15.39
C SER A 108 -4.19 -7.94 16.49
N THR A 109 -3.79 -7.54 17.69
CA THR A 109 -3.81 -8.42 18.88
C THR A 109 -5.22 -8.75 19.36
N LEU A 110 -6.18 -7.87 19.08
CA LEU A 110 -7.59 -8.03 19.45
C LEU A 110 -8.45 -8.53 18.29
N GLY A 111 -7.88 -8.69 17.10
CA GLY A 111 -8.60 -9.09 15.91
C GLY A 111 -9.70 -8.11 15.49
N VAL A 112 -9.58 -6.85 15.87
CA VAL A 112 -10.52 -5.79 15.53
C VAL A 112 -9.95 -4.98 14.37
N PHE A 113 -10.69 -4.93 13.26
CA PHE A 113 -10.30 -4.21 12.07
C PHE A 113 -11.45 -3.30 11.62
N PRO A 114 -11.15 -2.04 11.27
CA PRO A 114 -12.16 -1.16 10.70
C PRO A 114 -12.61 -1.67 9.32
N PRO A 115 -13.88 -1.43 8.93
CA PRO A 115 -14.41 -1.90 7.64
C PRO A 115 -13.64 -1.40 6.41
N SER A 116 -12.89 -0.30 6.54
CA SER A 116 -12.05 0.26 5.48
C SER A 116 -10.83 -0.59 5.16
N LEU A 117 -10.32 -1.36 6.12
CA LEU A 117 -9.13 -2.20 5.93
C LEU A 117 -9.47 -3.63 5.49
N VAL A 118 -10.66 -4.09 5.82
CA VAL A 118 -11.16 -5.43 5.49
C VAL A 118 -12.56 -5.30 4.92
N SER A 119 -12.95 -6.21 4.03
CA SER A 119 -14.27 -6.15 3.36
C SER A 119 -15.43 -6.41 4.34
N GLY A 120 -15.66 -5.48 5.27
CA GLY A 120 -16.67 -5.54 6.31
C GLY A 120 -16.06 -5.52 7.72
N PRO A 121 -16.89 -5.34 8.77
CA PRO A 121 -16.40 -5.37 10.14
C PRO A 121 -15.87 -6.76 10.49
N LEU A 122 -14.63 -6.83 10.96
CA LEU A 122 -14.03 -8.04 11.48
C LEU A 122 -13.69 -7.85 12.95
N ASN A 123 -14.22 -8.71 13.79
CA ASN A 123 -13.92 -8.78 15.22
C ASN A 123 -13.83 -10.25 15.61
N THR A 124 -12.62 -10.76 15.72
CA THR A 124 -12.36 -12.16 16.08
C THR A 124 -12.15 -12.34 17.58
N GLY A 125 -11.84 -11.26 18.31
CA GLY A 125 -11.51 -11.30 19.73
C GLY A 125 -10.17 -11.96 20.08
N VAL A 126 -9.38 -12.33 19.05
CA VAL A 126 -8.08 -13.02 19.19
C VAL A 126 -7.05 -12.41 18.23
N PRO A 127 -5.75 -12.63 18.47
CA PRO A 127 -4.72 -12.15 17.54
C PRO A 127 -4.99 -12.64 16.11
N THR A 128 -5.04 -11.69 15.18
CA THR A 128 -5.46 -11.96 13.79
C THR A 128 -4.60 -11.18 12.81
N MET A 129 -4.20 -11.87 11.73
CA MET A 129 -3.60 -11.27 10.54
C MET A 129 -4.62 -11.34 9.40
N VAL A 130 -4.75 -10.25 8.66
CA VAL A 130 -5.54 -10.18 7.43
C VAL A 130 -4.62 -9.80 6.28
N LEU A 131 -4.69 -10.55 5.19
CA LEU A 131 -3.91 -10.32 3.98
C LEU A 131 -4.85 -10.11 2.81
N ASN A 132 -4.62 -9.05 2.07
CA ASN A 132 -5.32 -8.73 0.82
C ASN A 132 -4.28 -8.72 -0.30
N SER A 133 -4.26 -9.76 -1.12
CA SER A 133 -3.27 -9.96 -2.18
C SER A 133 -3.92 -9.73 -3.55
N TYR A 134 -3.21 -9.02 -4.42
CA TYR A 134 -3.66 -8.64 -5.77
C TYR A 134 -2.66 -9.16 -6.79
N PHE A 135 -3.13 -9.93 -7.76
CA PHE A 135 -2.32 -10.55 -8.81
C PHE A 135 -2.81 -10.08 -10.19
N PRO A 136 -2.20 -9.01 -10.76
CA PRO A 136 -2.58 -8.46 -12.05
C PRO A 136 -2.45 -9.46 -13.18
N GLY A 137 -3.50 -9.63 -14.00
CA GLY A 137 -3.48 -10.51 -15.16
C GLY A 137 -3.38 -12.00 -14.85
N SER A 138 -3.47 -12.39 -13.57
CA SER A 138 -3.34 -13.78 -13.15
C SER A 138 -4.70 -14.45 -12.96
N SER A 139 -4.73 -15.77 -13.15
CA SER A 139 -5.89 -16.60 -12.82
C SER A 139 -5.99 -16.89 -11.32
N LEU A 140 -7.17 -17.30 -10.86
CA LEU A 140 -7.36 -17.75 -9.47
C LEU A 140 -6.44 -18.91 -9.09
N THR A 141 -6.20 -19.84 -10.04
CA THR A 141 -5.31 -20.97 -9.82
C THR A 141 -3.86 -20.55 -9.62
N GLN A 142 -3.37 -19.58 -10.41
CA GLN A 142 -2.01 -19.05 -10.25
C GLN A 142 -1.86 -18.31 -8.91
N ALA A 143 -2.84 -17.48 -8.56
CA ALA A 143 -2.84 -16.76 -7.27
C ALA A 143 -2.86 -17.72 -6.08
N ALA A 144 -3.67 -18.79 -6.15
CA ALA A 144 -3.71 -19.82 -5.12
C ALA A 144 -2.37 -20.55 -5.00
N ALA A 145 -1.75 -20.94 -6.12
CA ALA A 145 -0.44 -21.61 -6.12
C ALA A 145 0.68 -20.75 -5.53
N ALA A 146 0.64 -19.42 -5.75
CA ALA A 146 1.61 -18.49 -5.17
C ALA A 146 1.47 -18.32 -3.65
N LEU A 147 0.24 -18.43 -3.11
CA LEU A 147 -0.05 -18.27 -1.69
C LEU A 147 0.03 -19.57 -0.89
N GLN A 148 -0.09 -20.72 -1.55
CA GLN A 148 -0.15 -22.03 -0.88
C GLN A 148 1.11 -22.34 -0.05
N PRO A 149 2.35 -22.08 -0.50
CA PRO A 149 3.54 -22.34 0.31
C PRO A 149 3.55 -21.58 1.65
N PHE A 150 3.07 -20.35 1.66
CA PHE A 150 2.91 -19.56 2.88
C PHE A 150 1.89 -20.21 3.83
N ILE A 151 0.73 -20.62 3.32
CA ILE A 151 -0.32 -21.26 4.12
C ILE A 151 0.18 -22.57 4.73
N ASP A 152 0.82 -23.42 3.92
CA ASP A 152 1.38 -24.70 4.36
C ASP A 152 2.44 -24.52 5.47
N ASP A 153 3.29 -23.51 5.32
CA ASP A 153 4.31 -23.19 6.31
C ASP A 153 3.72 -22.58 7.61
N VAL A 154 2.66 -21.80 7.52
CA VAL A 154 1.93 -21.33 8.71
C VAL A 154 1.37 -22.52 9.48
N GLU A 155 0.68 -23.44 8.84
CA GLU A 155 0.13 -24.63 9.48
C GLU A 155 1.20 -25.52 10.11
N LYS A 156 2.35 -25.66 9.43
CA LYS A 156 3.46 -26.51 9.85
C LYS A 156 4.33 -25.90 10.95
N LYS A 157 4.65 -24.59 10.86
CA LYS A 157 5.69 -23.95 11.68
C LYS A 157 5.13 -23.23 12.91
N VAL A 158 3.87 -22.78 12.90
CA VAL A 158 3.33 -21.96 14.01
C VAL A 158 3.01 -22.81 15.22
N GLY A 159 2.44 -23.99 15.01
CA GLY A 159 2.02 -24.89 16.09
C GLY A 159 0.77 -24.40 16.85
N GLY A 160 0.05 -25.34 17.46
CA GLY A 160 -1.20 -25.05 18.17
C GLY A 160 -2.40 -24.85 17.23
N VAL A 161 -3.43 -24.18 17.73
CA VAL A 161 -4.64 -23.92 16.92
C VAL A 161 -4.41 -22.66 16.08
N VAL A 162 -4.39 -22.83 14.77
CA VAL A 162 -4.35 -21.75 13.78
C VAL A 162 -5.56 -21.90 12.87
N ASN A 163 -6.38 -20.88 12.80
CA ASN A 163 -7.52 -20.85 11.89
C ASN A 163 -7.15 -20.03 10.65
N VAL A 164 -7.10 -20.66 9.49
CA VAL A 164 -6.86 -20.02 8.20
C VAL A 164 -8.14 -20.05 7.39
N THR A 165 -8.58 -18.89 6.92
CA THR A 165 -9.67 -18.77 5.95
C THR A 165 -9.18 -18.07 4.71
N GLN A 166 -9.51 -18.58 3.54
CA GLN A 166 -9.13 -17.99 2.27
C GLN A 166 -10.34 -17.87 1.35
N ARG A 167 -10.46 -16.70 0.72
CA ARG A 167 -11.43 -16.45 -0.34
C ARG A 167 -10.72 -15.71 -1.48
N SER A 168 -10.93 -16.16 -2.70
CA SER A 168 -10.37 -15.51 -3.87
C SER A 168 -11.46 -15.18 -4.89
N VAL A 169 -11.32 -14.06 -5.57
CA VAL A 169 -12.23 -13.60 -6.63
C VAL A 169 -11.44 -13.08 -7.81
N LEU A 170 -11.97 -13.27 -9.01
CA LEU A 170 -11.46 -12.60 -10.21
C LEU A 170 -12.30 -11.35 -10.46
N LYS A 171 -11.69 -10.20 -10.54
CA LYS A 171 -12.36 -8.93 -10.80
C LYS A 171 -11.59 -8.08 -11.78
N ASN A 172 -12.32 -7.29 -12.58
CA ASN A 172 -11.70 -6.21 -13.32
C ASN A 172 -11.10 -5.19 -12.34
N ILE A 173 -9.89 -4.70 -12.64
CA ILE A 173 -9.16 -3.80 -11.74
C ILE A 173 -9.94 -2.53 -11.41
N ASN A 174 -10.71 -2.01 -12.36
CA ASN A 174 -11.54 -0.82 -12.14
C ASN A 174 -12.63 -1.07 -11.09
N GLU A 175 -13.24 -2.26 -11.09
CA GLU A 175 -14.24 -2.64 -10.08
C GLU A 175 -13.59 -2.89 -8.71
N ALA A 176 -12.37 -3.42 -8.69
CA ALA A 176 -11.63 -3.68 -7.47
C ALA A 176 -11.22 -2.39 -6.74
N LEU A 177 -10.83 -1.36 -7.49
CA LEU A 177 -10.36 -0.09 -6.94
C LEU A 177 -11.50 0.85 -6.52
N VAL A 178 -12.66 0.80 -7.18
CA VAL A 178 -13.80 1.71 -6.89
C VAL A 178 -14.52 1.33 -5.59
N SER A 179 -14.35 0.12 -5.09
CA SER A 179 -15.06 -0.35 -3.89
C SER A 179 -14.44 0.10 -2.56
N SER A 180 -13.30 0.77 -2.56
CA SER A 180 -12.65 1.26 -1.33
C SER A 180 -13.12 2.69 -1.01
N SER A 181 -13.97 2.83 0.00
CA SER A 181 -14.25 4.13 0.62
C SER A 181 -13.31 4.31 1.80
N ASP A 182 -12.24 5.07 1.62
CA ASP A 182 -11.43 5.51 2.76
C ASP A 182 -12.20 6.57 3.53
N PHE A 183 -12.52 6.28 4.79
CA PHE A 183 -13.17 7.24 5.67
C PHE A 183 -12.16 8.31 6.09
N VAL A 184 -12.51 9.57 5.86
CA VAL A 184 -11.76 10.72 6.35
C VAL A 184 -12.25 11.05 7.78
N GLY A 185 -11.33 11.42 8.68
CA GLY A 185 -11.70 11.89 10.02
C GLY A 185 -11.76 10.83 11.12
N VAL A 186 -11.13 9.67 10.91
CA VAL A 186 -10.88 8.72 11.99
C VAL A 186 -9.75 9.19 12.90
N ASN A 187 -9.92 9.02 14.22
CA ASN A 187 -8.87 9.26 15.20
C ASN A 187 -7.79 8.17 15.10
N LEU A 188 -6.93 8.30 14.10
CA LEU A 188 -5.84 7.37 13.85
C LEU A 188 -4.52 8.14 13.75
N VAL A 189 -3.55 7.77 14.57
CA VAL A 189 -2.18 8.26 14.44
C VAL A 189 -1.39 7.25 13.61
N LEU A 190 -0.98 7.68 12.43
CA LEU A 190 -0.20 6.84 11.51
C LEU A 190 1.27 7.22 11.58
N GLY A 191 2.11 6.23 11.88
CA GLY A 191 3.54 6.28 11.62
C GLY A 191 3.87 5.40 10.41
N SER A 192 4.80 5.81 9.56
CA SER A 192 5.24 5.00 8.42
C SER A 192 6.75 4.88 8.34
N ARG A 193 7.22 3.71 7.92
CA ARG A 193 8.62 3.43 7.67
C ARG A 193 8.76 2.55 6.44
N LEU A 194 9.62 2.93 5.50
CA LEU A 194 10.02 2.04 4.41
C LEU A 194 10.99 1.00 4.97
N VAL A 195 10.70 -0.27 4.72
CA VAL A 195 11.56 -1.40 5.09
C VAL A 195 12.27 -1.87 3.81
N PRO A 196 13.61 -1.83 3.76
CA PRO A 196 14.33 -2.28 2.57
C PRO A 196 14.23 -3.79 2.40
N ALA A 197 14.25 -4.27 1.16
CA ALA A 197 14.19 -5.69 0.84
C ALA A 197 15.26 -6.51 1.57
N SER A 198 16.46 -5.94 1.78
CA SER A 198 17.54 -6.59 2.52
C SER A 198 17.21 -6.91 3.98
N ALA A 199 16.28 -6.20 4.61
CA ALA A 199 15.84 -6.51 5.97
C ALA A 199 15.09 -7.84 6.05
N TYR A 200 14.36 -8.20 5.01
CA TYR A 200 13.65 -9.47 4.91
C TYR A 200 14.56 -10.68 4.70
N GLY A 201 15.84 -10.47 4.35
CA GLY A 201 16.85 -11.53 4.38
C GLY A 201 17.08 -12.13 5.77
N ASN A 202 16.61 -11.46 6.84
CA ASN A 202 16.57 -11.97 8.19
C ASN A 202 15.13 -11.98 8.73
N ALA A 203 14.32 -12.94 8.27
CA ALA A 203 12.93 -13.09 8.65
C ALA A 203 12.72 -13.24 10.18
N SER A 204 13.71 -13.80 10.89
CA SER A 204 13.64 -13.88 12.37
C SER A 204 13.67 -12.51 13.02
N LEU A 205 14.52 -11.60 12.55
CA LEU A 205 14.57 -10.22 13.04
C LEU A 205 13.28 -9.46 12.72
N VAL A 206 12.75 -9.63 11.51
CA VAL A 206 11.46 -9.03 11.12
C VAL A 206 10.33 -9.54 12.01
N GLY A 207 10.27 -10.85 12.26
CA GLY A 207 9.29 -11.44 13.17
C GLY A 207 9.42 -10.94 14.62
N GLU A 208 10.64 -10.72 15.11
CA GLU A 208 10.88 -10.12 16.42
C GLU A 208 10.38 -8.66 16.50
N VAL A 209 10.63 -7.87 15.48
CA VAL A 209 10.12 -6.49 15.42
C VAL A 209 8.58 -6.47 15.44
N TYR A 210 7.92 -7.33 14.66
CA TYR A 210 6.47 -7.43 14.68
C TYR A 210 5.93 -7.90 16.04
N SER A 211 6.60 -8.86 16.69
CA SER A 211 6.25 -9.28 18.05
C SER A 211 6.24 -8.10 19.03
N ARG A 212 7.30 -7.30 19.03
CA ARG A 212 7.42 -6.13 19.92
C ARG A 212 6.35 -5.07 19.63
N LEU A 213 5.98 -4.88 18.37
CA LEU A 213 4.92 -3.94 18.00
C LEU A 213 3.54 -4.44 18.44
N LEU A 214 3.30 -5.75 18.34
CA LEU A 214 2.07 -6.37 18.85
C LEU A 214 1.96 -6.27 20.39
N ASP A 215 3.06 -6.43 21.12
CA ASP A 215 3.08 -6.35 22.59
C ASP A 215 2.65 -4.98 23.11
N VAL A 216 2.88 -3.90 22.36
CA VAL A 216 2.42 -2.55 22.74
C VAL A 216 0.99 -2.23 22.28
N GLY A 217 0.26 -3.23 21.78
CA GLY A 217 -1.13 -3.09 21.35
C GLY A 217 -1.31 -2.28 20.07
N THR A 218 -0.29 -2.20 19.24
CA THR A 218 -0.31 -1.49 17.96
C THR A 218 -0.98 -2.36 16.90
N MET A 219 -1.82 -1.76 16.06
CA MET A 219 -2.24 -2.39 14.82
C MET A 219 -1.19 -2.06 13.74
N LEU A 220 -0.70 -3.07 13.07
CA LEU A 220 0.28 -2.99 12.01
C LEU A 220 -0.37 -3.19 10.65
#